data_1736aa0a98f8d2e5cd611f89e332c06b
#
_entry.id   1736aa0a98f8d2e5cd611f89e332c06b
#
_cell.length_a   1.000
_cell.length_b   1.000
_cell.length_c   1.000
_cell.angle_alpha   90.00
_cell.angle_beta   90.00
_cell.angle_gamma   90.00
#
_symmetry.space_group_name_H-M   'P 1'
#
loop_
_entity.id
_entity.type
_entity.pdbx_description
1 polymer ?
#
loop_
_entity_poly.entity_id
_entity_poly.type
_entity_poly.pdbx_seq_one_letter_code
_entity_poly.pdbx_strand_id
1 'polypeptide(L)'
;MNILILGNGAREHSLAWAVKQNPKCSRLLVAPGNAGIADIADISTINIENCDEVVKLATQEKIDFVIIGPEAPLAAGVSDELKNKGFLVFGPSKAAAQLEISKSFMKDVCTTVNIPTAKYSKFNDLVSAKKYVSQEGVPIVIKADGLAAGKGVTVAMDLTTANKALEDIFNYSNHNSDTKVVIEEFMEG
;
A
#
# COMPACT_ATOMS: atom_id res chain seq x y z
N MET A 1 -1.37 0.45 -28.53
CA MET A 1 -1.22 -0.49 -27.40
C MET A 1 -2.54 -0.57 -26.66
N ASN A 2 -2.93 -1.77 -26.25
CA ASN A 2 -4.04 -1.98 -25.32
C ASN A 2 -3.46 -1.91 -23.90
N ILE A 3 -3.98 -1.00 -23.08
CA ILE A 3 -3.44 -0.71 -21.75
C ILE A 3 -4.50 -1.04 -20.71
N LEU A 4 -4.08 -1.76 -19.65
CA LEU A 4 -4.90 -2.03 -18.47
C LEU A 4 -4.35 -1.21 -17.28
N ILE A 5 -5.23 -0.49 -16.61
CA ILE A 5 -4.93 0.16 -15.32
C ILE A 5 -5.68 -0.59 -14.23
N LEU A 6 -4.98 -1.03 -13.20
CA LEU A 6 -5.60 -1.61 -12.00
C LEU A 6 -5.81 -0.54 -10.94
N GLY A 7 -7.04 -0.44 -10.43
CA GLY A 7 -7.45 0.46 -9.36
C GLY A 7 -8.71 1.27 -9.69
N ASN A 8 -9.17 2.06 -8.72
CA ASN A 8 -10.44 2.79 -8.81
C ASN A 8 -10.43 4.17 -8.12
N GLY A 9 -9.27 4.62 -7.67
CA GLY A 9 -9.13 5.89 -6.96
C GLY A 9 -8.92 7.09 -7.89
N ALA A 10 -8.75 8.27 -7.30
CA ALA A 10 -8.46 9.51 -8.01
C ALA A 10 -7.11 9.45 -8.74
N ARG A 11 -6.13 8.76 -8.18
CA ARG A 11 -4.82 8.51 -8.81
C ARG A 11 -4.98 7.74 -10.12
N GLU A 12 -5.72 6.64 -10.10
CA GLU A 12 -5.98 5.82 -11.29
C GLU A 12 -6.83 6.56 -12.32
N HIS A 13 -7.76 7.42 -11.89
CA HIS A 13 -8.50 8.28 -12.80
C HIS A 13 -7.57 9.27 -13.51
N SER A 14 -6.67 9.93 -12.79
CA SER A 14 -5.69 10.85 -13.37
C SER A 14 -4.73 10.14 -14.35
N LEU A 15 -4.29 8.92 -14.00
CA LEU A 15 -3.48 8.07 -14.88
C LEU A 15 -4.27 7.71 -16.15
N ALA A 16 -5.53 7.29 -16.02
CA ALA A 16 -6.39 6.94 -17.14
C ALA A 16 -6.58 8.13 -18.09
N TRP A 17 -6.86 9.32 -17.53
CA TRP A 17 -6.97 10.54 -18.30
C TRP A 17 -5.68 10.85 -19.10
N ALA A 18 -4.52 10.81 -18.43
CA ALA A 18 -3.24 11.09 -19.07
C ALA A 18 -2.87 10.03 -20.14
N VAL A 19 -3.09 8.75 -19.87
CA VAL A 19 -2.82 7.64 -20.80
C VAL A 19 -3.72 7.78 -22.05
N LYS A 20 -4.98 8.14 -21.88
CA LYS A 20 -5.95 8.32 -22.99
C LYS A 20 -5.52 9.40 -23.98
N GLN A 21 -4.77 10.42 -23.53
CA GLN A 21 -4.25 11.48 -24.41
C GLN A 21 -3.10 10.99 -25.30
N ASN A 22 -2.48 9.86 -24.98
CA ASN A 22 -1.32 9.37 -25.71
C ASN A 22 -1.76 8.68 -27.02
N PRO A 23 -1.26 9.09 -28.19
CA PRO A 23 -1.64 8.48 -29.47
C PRO A 23 -1.22 7.00 -29.60
N LYS A 24 -0.31 6.51 -28.76
CA LYS A 24 0.05 5.10 -28.69
C LYS A 24 -0.98 4.24 -27.93
N CYS A 25 -1.90 4.84 -27.18
CA CYS A 25 -2.99 4.15 -26.51
C CYS A 25 -4.12 3.89 -27.54
N SER A 26 -4.22 2.66 -28.02
CA SER A 26 -5.29 2.25 -28.94
C SER A 26 -6.57 1.93 -28.19
N ARG A 27 -6.43 1.29 -27.00
CA ARG A 27 -7.54 0.96 -26.12
C ARG A 27 -7.11 1.09 -24.66
N LEU A 28 -7.96 1.64 -23.82
CA LEU A 28 -7.76 1.77 -22.39
C LEU A 28 -8.87 1.02 -21.65
N LEU A 29 -8.45 0.09 -20.80
CA LEU A 29 -9.30 -0.68 -19.88
C LEU A 29 -8.87 -0.39 -18.45
N VAL A 30 -9.81 -0.22 -17.53
CA VAL A 30 -9.53 0.00 -16.11
C VAL A 30 -10.32 -1.00 -15.26
N ALA A 31 -9.69 -1.60 -14.27
CA ALA A 31 -10.33 -2.57 -13.38
C ALA A 31 -10.02 -2.25 -11.90
N PRO A 32 -11.01 -2.18 -11.02
CA PRO A 32 -12.44 -2.19 -11.32
C PRO A 32 -12.95 -0.84 -11.87
N GLY A 33 -12.15 0.24 -11.83
CA GLY A 33 -12.55 1.57 -12.25
C GLY A 33 -13.57 2.23 -11.32
N ASN A 34 -14.05 3.38 -11.74
CA ASN A 34 -15.14 4.13 -11.09
C ASN A 34 -15.98 4.88 -12.14
N ALA A 35 -17.06 5.53 -11.71
CA ALA A 35 -17.99 6.22 -12.62
C ALA A 35 -17.31 7.27 -13.51
N GLY A 36 -16.38 8.09 -12.96
CA GLY A 36 -15.66 9.09 -13.76
C GLY A 36 -14.66 8.47 -14.74
N ILE A 37 -14.09 7.31 -14.41
CA ILE A 37 -13.22 6.55 -15.32
C ILE A 37 -14.04 5.96 -16.47
N ALA A 38 -15.29 5.53 -16.22
CA ALA A 38 -16.17 4.98 -17.23
C ALA A 38 -16.50 5.98 -18.37
N ASP A 39 -16.38 7.28 -18.12
CA ASP A 39 -16.58 8.32 -19.14
C ASP A 39 -15.43 8.37 -20.15
N ILE A 40 -14.25 7.82 -19.81
CA ILE A 40 -13.03 7.96 -20.62
C ILE A 40 -12.39 6.63 -21.02
N ALA A 41 -12.76 5.51 -20.40
CA ALA A 41 -12.18 4.20 -20.62
C ALA A 41 -13.21 3.09 -20.46
N ASP A 42 -12.95 1.92 -21.04
CA ASP A 42 -13.70 0.71 -20.72
C ASP A 42 -13.43 0.32 -19.26
N ILE A 43 -14.41 -0.24 -18.57
CA ILE A 43 -14.23 -0.77 -17.21
C ILE A 43 -14.54 -2.27 -17.15
N SER A 44 -13.87 -2.98 -16.26
CA SER A 44 -14.09 -4.41 -16.01
C SER A 44 -14.05 -4.70 -14.52
N THR A 45 -15.11 -5.29 -13.99
CA THR A 45 -15.20 -5.62 -12.56
C THR A 45 -14.57 -6.98 -12.30
N ILE A 46 -13.40 -6.96 -11.66
CA ILE A 46 -12.68 -8.15 -11.19
C ILE A 46 -12.09 -7.87 -9.79
N ASN A 47 -11.69 -8.92 -9.10
CA ASN A 47 -10.84 -8.76 -7.92
C ASN A 47 -9.39 -8.54 -8.38
N ILE A 48 -8.89 -7.30 -8.27
CA ILE A 48 -7.54 -6.92 -8.71
C ILE A 48 -6.41 -7.45 -7.81
N GLU A 49 -6.73 -8.04 -6.66
CA GLU A 49 -5.78 -8.73 -5.78
C GLU A 49 -5.68 -10.24 -6.11
N ASN A 50 -6.57 -10.74 -6.96
CA ASN A 50 -6.52 -12.10 -7.45
C ASN A 50 -5.68 -12.18 -8.73
N CYS A 51 -4.47 -12.75 -8.62
CA CYS A 51 -3.53 -12.86 -9.72
C CYS A 51 -4.13 -13.57 -10.95
N ASP A 52 -4.90 -14.66 -10.74
CA ASP A 52 -5.48 -15.45 -11.82
C ASP A 52 -6.55 -14.66 -12.58
N GLU A 53 -7.40 -13.91 -11.88
CA GLU A 53 -8.41 -13.06 -12.50
C GLU A 53 -7.77 -11.95 -13.35
N VAL A 54 -6.72 -11.31 -12.82
CA VAL A 54 -6.02 -10.23 -13.53
C VAL A 54 -5.30 -10.78 -14.77
N VAL A 55 -4.58 -11.90 -14.66
CA VAL A 55 -3.90 -12.54 -15.80
C VAL A 55 -4.92 -12.98 -16.86
N LYS A 56 -6.03 -13.57 -16.44
CA LYS A 56 -7.11 -13.97 -17.34
C LYS A 56 -7.69 -12.77 -18.09
N LEU A 57 -8.01 -11.68 -17.39
CA LEU A 57 -8.50 -10.46 -18.01
C LEU A 57 -7.48 -9.90 -19.02
N ALA A 58 -6.22 -9.76 -18.61
CA ALA A 58 -5.16 -9.22 -19.47
C ALA A 58 -4.98 -10.06 -20.74
N THR A 59 -5.09 -11.39 -20.64
CA THR A 59 -5.01 -12.31 -21.78
C THR A 59 -6.22 -12.19 -22.69
N GLN A 60 -7.43 -12.22 -22.15
CA GLN A 60 -8.68 -12.14 -22.93
C GLN A 60 -8.80 -10.83 -23.69
N GLU A 61 -8.41 -9.73 -23.05
CA GLU A 61 -8.48 -8.38 -23.61
C GLU A 61 -7.25 -7.99 -24.45
N LYS A 62 -6.31 -8.94 -24.64
CA LYS A 62 -5.08 -8.75 -25.43
C LYS A 62 -4.31 -7.50 -25.00
N ILE A 63 -4.08 -7.39 -23.69
CA ILE A 63 -3.38 -6.25 -23.10
C ILE A 63 -1.89 -6.32 -23.42
N ASP A 64 -1.32 -5.20 -23.84
CA ASP A 64 0.11 -5.04 -24.10
C ASP A 64 0.87 -4.54 -22.88
N PHE A 65 0.22 -3.69 -22.06
CA PHE A 65 0.86 -3.02 -20.94
C PHE A 65 -0.10 -2.85 -19.75
N VAL A 66 0.37 -3.19 -18.57
CA VAL A 66 -0.41 -3.07 -17.31
C VAL A 66 0.20 -2.02 -16.39
N ILE A 67 -0.62 -1.13 -15.87
CA ILE A 67 -0.26 -0.13 -14.83
C ILE A 67 -0.98 -0.53 -13.54
N ILE A 68 -0.23 -0.75 -12.47
CA ILE A 68 -0.80 -1.09 -11.16
C ILE A 68 -0.77 0.16 -10.27
N GLY A 69 -1.95 0.72 -9.98
CA GLY A 69 -2.08 1.95 -9.21
C GLY A 69 -1.99 1.75 -7.69
N PRO A 70 -2.81 0.88 -7.07
CA PRO A 70 -2.84 0.70 -5.63
C PRO A 70 -1.81 -0.33 -5.11
N GLU A 71 -1.56 -0.30 -3.82
CA GLU A 71 -0.57 -1.13 -3.15
C GLU A 71 -1.04 -2.58 -2.94
N ALA A 72 -2.34 -2.82 -2.77
CA ALA A 72 -2.89 -4.14 -2.43
C ALA A 72 -2.61 -5.21 -3.51
N PRO A 73 -2.80 -4.97 -4.82
CA PRO A 73 -2.40 -5.92 -5.86
C PRO A 73 -0.90 -6.18 -5.89
N LEU A 74 -0.07 -5.18 -5.56
CA LEU A 74 1.38 -5.36 -5.46
C LEU A 74 1.75 -6.27 -4.29
N ALA A 75 1.07 -6.09 -3.14
CA ALA A 75 1.19 -6.96 -1.97
C ALA A 75 0.78 -8.40 -2.27
N ALA A 76 -0.27 -8.58 -3.07
CA ALA A 76 -0.72 -9.89 -3.53
C ALA A 76 0.27 -10.58 -4.50
N GLY A 77 1.10 -9.80 -5.21
CA GLY A 77 2.09 -10.33 -6.17
C GLY A 77 1.65 -10.27 -7.63
N VAL A 78 0.60 -9.51 -7.93
CA VAL A 78 0.04 -9.38 -9.29
C VAL A 78 1.09 -8.90 -10.30
N SER A 79 2.00 -7.98 -9.90
CA SER A 79 3.08 -7.51 -10.77
C SER A 79 4.02 -8.64 -11.19
N ASP A 80 4.40 -9.51 -10.24
CA ASP A 80 5.31 -10.60 -10.50
C ASP A 80 4.65 -11.65 -11.40
N GLU A 81 3.39 -12.00 -11.12
CA GLU A 81 2.66 -12.99 -11.91
C GLU A 81 2.44 -12.52 -13.36
N LEU A 82 2.04 -11.26 -13.57
CA LEU A 82 1.91 -10.69 -14.91
C LEU A 82 3.25 -10.72 -15.68
N LYS A 83 4.35 -10.34 -15.04
CA LYS A 83 5.69 -10.39 -15.65
C LYS A 83 6.10 -11.82 -16.00
N ASN A 84 5.80 -12.80 -15.14
CA ASN A 84 6.06 -14.22 -15.41
C ASN A 84 5.26 -14.74 -16.61
N LYS A 85 4.10 -14.17 -16.90
CA LYS A 85 3.28 -14.47 -18.08
C LYS A 85 3.69 -13.65 -19.33
N GLY A 86 4.73 -12.83 -19.22
CA GLY A 86 5.29 -12.07 -20.35
C GLY A 86 4.63 -10.72 -20.61
N PHE A 87 3.77 -10.24 -19.73
CA PHE A 87 3.20 -8.89 -19.85
C PHE A 87 4.21 -7.81 -19.48
N LEU A 88 4.15 -6.67 -20.16
CA LEU A 88 4.83 -5.45 -19.72
C LEU A 88 4.05 -4.84 -18.55
N VAL A 89 4.74 -4.57 -17.44
CA VAL A 89 4.09 -4.07 -16.20
C VAL A 89 4.84 -2.88 -15.62
N PHE A 90 4.11 -1.80 -15.40
CA PHE A 90 4.51 -0.70 -14.54
C PHE A 90 3.98 -0.96 -13.13
N GLY A 91 4.87 -1.40 -12.26
CA GLY A 91 4.64 -1.73 -10.86
C GLY A 91 5.84 -2.46 -10.28
N PRO A 92 6.22 -2.20 -9.03
CA PRO A 92 7.29 -2.90 -8.34
C PRO A 92 6.93 -4.39 -8.15
N SER A 93 7.93 -5.21 -7.89
CA SER A 93 7.72 -6.59 -7.44
C SER A 93 7.08 -6.61 -6.04
N LYS A 94 6.49 -7.75 -5.66
CA LYS A 94 5.99 -7.97 -4.30
C LYS A 94 7.08 -7.71 -3.23
N ALA A 95 8.31 -8.12 -3.52
CA ALA A 95 9.45 -7.89 -2.64
C ALA A 95 9.78 -6.39 -2.49
N ALA A 96 9.82 -5.65 -3.61
CA ALA A 96 10.07 -4.21 -3.58
C ALA A 96 8.92 -3.42 -2.96
N ALA A 97 7.67 -3.85 -3.16
CA ALA A 97 6.49 -3.23 -2.57
C ALA A 97 6.48 -3.31 -1.03
N GLN A 98 7.28 -4.20 -0.41
CA GLN A 98 7.43 -4.24 1.05
C GLN A 98 7.93 -2.92 1.65
N LEU A 99 8.65 -2.09 0.90
CA LEU A 99 9.07 -0.77 1.36
C LEU A 99 7.88 0.16 1.71
N GLU A 100 6.74 -0.01 1.04
CA GLU A 100 5.51 0.73 1.34
C GLU A 100 4.57 -0.06 2.25
N ILE A 101 4.48 -1.36 2.04
CA ILE A 101 3.53 -2.24 2.75
C ILE A 101 3.90 -2.39 4.21
N SER A 102 5.18 -2.61 4.55
CA SER A 102 5.65 -2.83 5.91
C SER A 102 6.56 -1.69 6.38
N LYS A 103 6.05 -0.93 7.34
CA LYS A 103 6.81 0.13 7.99
C LYS A 103 8.03 -0.43 8.75
N SER A 104 7.86 -1.59 9.36
CA SER A 104 8.94 -2.32 10.02
C SER A 104 10.05 -2.69 9.06
N PHE A 105 9.70 -3.24 7.89
CA PHE A 105 10.67 -3.61 6.86
C PHE A 105 11.40 -2.37 6.31
N MET A 106 10.65 -1.32 5.98
CA MET A 106 11.23 -0.06 5.48
C MET A 106 12.25 0.50 6.48
N LYS A 107 11.92 0.50 7.78
CA LYS A 107 12.84 0.96 8.84
C LYS A 107 14.10 0.09 8.94
N ASP A 108 13.98 -1.22 8.79
CA ASP A 108 15.13 -2.13 8.77
C ASP A 108 16.05 -1.85 7.57
N VAL A 109 15.47 -1.61 6.40
CA VAL A 109 16.24 -1.20 5.21
C VAL A 109 16.96 0.12 5.46
N CYS A 110 16.26 1.14 5.97
CA CYS A 110 16.89 2.43 6.30
C CYS A 110 18.08 2.26 7.25
N THR A 111 17.92 1.46 8.29
CA THR A 111 19.00 1.16 9.25
C THR A 111 20.16 0.44 8.58
N THR A 112 19.89 -0.57 7.76
CA THR A 112 20.92 -1.39 7.10
C THR A 112 21.80 -0.58 6.16
N VAL A 113 21.20 0.40 5.46
CA VAL A 113 21.91 1.22 4.45
C VAL A 113 22.18 2.65 4.91
N ASN A 114 22.00 2.94 6.21
CA ASN A 114 22.24 4.24 6.84
C ASN A 114 21.46 5.40 6.21
N ILE A 115 20.21 5.17 5.81
CA ILE A 115 19.30 6.24 5.37
C ILE A 115 18.74 6.95 6.61
N PRO A 116 18.84 8.28 6.70
CA PRO A 116 18.24 9.04 7.80
C PRO A 116 16.73 8.83 7.88
N THR A 117 16.24 8.51 9.07
CA THR A 117 14.81 8.33 9.36
C THR A 117 14.56 8.63 10.83
N ALA A 118 13.32 8.92 11.22
CA ALA A 118 12.93 9.10 12.61
C ALA A 118 13.41 7.92 13.49
N LYS A 119 13.91 8.21 14.69
CA LYS A 119 14.21 7.19 15.70
C LYS A 119 12.96 6.34 15.92
N TYR A 120 13.10 5.01 16.02
CA TYR A 120 11.95 4.13 16.10
C TYR A 120 12.22 2.89 16.95
N SER A 121 11.12 2.27 17.39
CA SER A 121 11.13 0.93 17.99
C SER A 121 9.92 0.14 17.50
N LYS A 122 10.04 -1.19 17.46
CA LYS A 122 9.02 -2.11 16.96
C LYS A 122 8.51 -2.99 18.09
N PHE A 123 7.20 -3.21 18.14
CA PHE A 123 6.54 -3.99 19.18
C PHE A 123 5.51 -4.92 18.56
N ASN A 124 5.39 -6.11 19.13
CA ASN A 124 4.38 -7.12 18.80
C ASN A 124 3.45 -7.42 19.98
N ASP A 125 3.58 -6.68 21.08
CA ASP A 125 2.71 -6.77 22.24
C ASP A 125 2.41 -5.39 22.85
N LEU A 126 1.21 -5.26 23.40
CA LEU A 126 0.70 -4.00 23.97
C LEU A 126 1.48 -3.56 25.21
N VAL A 127 1.91 -4.50 26.05
CA VAL A 127 2.55 -4.17 27.33
C VAL A 127 3.90 -3.52 27.12
N SER A 128 4.73 -4.11 26.26
CA SER A 128 6.04 -3.58 25.91
C SER A 128 5.92 -2.23 25.18
N ALA A 129 4.94 -2.10 24.27
CA ALA A 129 4.67 -0.85 23.58
C ALA A 129 4.30 0.30 24.52
N LYS A 130 3.37 0.06 25.48
CA LYS A 130 2.99 1.04 26.49
C LYS A 130 4.15 1.44 27.40
N LYS A 131 4.97 0.44 27.81
CA LYS A 131 6.16 0.68 28.62
C LYS A 131 7.12 1.63 27.89
N TYR A 132 7.37 1.39 26.61
CA TYR A 132 8.24 2.23 25.78
C TYR A 132 7.71 3.67 25.69
N VAL A 133 6.41 3.86 25.39
CA VAL A 133 5.80 5.18 25.32
C VAL A 133 5.92 5.93 26.67
N SER A 134 5.75 5.23 27.79
CA SER A 134 5.91 5.83 29.12
C SER A 134 7.36 6.26 29.42
N GLN A 135 8.35 5.63 28.80
CA GLN A 135 9.76 5.95 28.97
C GLN A 135 10.23 7.06 28.05
N GLU A 136 9.84 7.02 26.76
CA GLU A 136 10.24 8.04 25.79
C GLU A 136 9.44 9.34 25.95
N GLY A 137 8.19 9.24 26.46
CA GLY A 137 7.31 10.38 26.60
C GLY A 137 6.56 10.75 25.32
N VAL A 138 5.98 11.95 25.34
CA VAL A 138 5.22 12.54 24.23
C VAL A 138 5.78 13.92 23.90
N PRO A 139 5.64 14.43 22.65
CA PRO A 139 4.89 13.85 21.53
C PRO A 139 5.57 12.64 20.89
N ILE A 140 4.75 11.69 20.37
CA ILE A 140 5.23 10.46 19.77
C ILE A 140 4.31 10.00 18.63
N VAL A 141 4.84 9.26 17.65
CA VAL A 141 4.05 8.79 16.50
C VAL A 141 3.90 7.26 16.54
N ILE A 142 2.67 6.80 16.55
CA ILE A 142 2.31 5.38 16.62
C ILE A 142 1.75 4.95 15.28
N LYS A 143 2.32 3.89 14.70
CA LYS A 143 1.95 3.39 13.38
C LYS A 143 1.66 1.89 13.43
N ALA A 144 0.47 1.50 13.00
CA ALA A 144 0.21 0.09 12.70
C ALA A 144 1.08 -0.35 11.51
N ASP A 145 1.71 -1.51 11.60
CA ASP A 145 2.44 -2.10 10.48
C ASP A 145 1.45 -2.71 9.47
N GLY A 146 1.78 -2.67 8.19
CA GLY A 146 0.90 -3.09 7.12
C GLY A 146 0.09 -1.98 6.47
N LEU A 147 -0.73 -2.38 5.49
CA LEU A 147 -1.62 -1.48 4.75
C LEU A 147 -2.81 -1.08 5.63
N ALA A 148 -2.98 0.19 5.88
CA ALA A 148 -4.04 0.73 6.74
C ALA A 148 -4.87 1.84 6.09
N ALA A 149 -4.78 2.01 4.76
CA ALA A 149 -5.52 3.01 3.97
C ALA A 149 -5.50 4.43 4.59
N GLY A 150 -4.34 4.86 5.08
CA GLY A 150 -4.16 6.17 5.72
C GLY A 150 -4.68 6.28 7.16
N LYS A 151 -5.25 5.22 7.74
CA LYS A 151 -5.86 5.25 9.09
C LYS A 151 -5.00 4.61 10.19
N GLY A 152 -3.81 4.12 9.86
CA GLY A 152 -2.94 3.38 10.79
C GLY A 152 -1.88 4.24 11.49
N VAL A 153 -1.98 5.58 11.45
CA VAL A 153 -1.00 6.50 12.05
C VAL A 153 -1.67 7.43 13.03
N THR A 154 -1.13 7.51 14.24
CA THR A 154 -1.57 8.45 15.28
C THR A 154 -0.38 9.27 15.76
N VAL A 155 -0.48 10.59 15.66
CA VAL A 155 0.40 11.53 16.33
C VAL A 155 -0.17 11.80 17.70
N ALA A 156 0.49 11.31 18.75
CA ALA A 156 0.03 11.42 20.13
C ALA A 156 0.77 12.54 20.85
N MET A 157 0.05 13.59 21.20
CA MET A 157 0.57 14.74 21.94
C MET A 157 0.49 14.54 23.47
N ASP A 158 -0.24 13.51 23.93
CA ASP A 158 -0.38 13.13 25.32
C ASP A 158 -0.40 11.60 25.49
N LEU A 159 -0.10 11.12 26.70
CA LEU A 159 -0.02 9.70 27.02
C LEU A 159 -1.38 8.97 26.89
N THR A 160 -2.48 9.67 27.12
CA THR A 160 -3.83 9.07 27.00
C THR A 160 -4.12 8.72 25.55
N THR A 161 -3.86 9.66 24.63
CA THR A 161 -3.98 9.46 23.18
C THR A 161 -3.06 8.34 22.70
N ALA A 162 -1.81 8.32 23.19
CA ALA A 162 -0.85 7.28 22.82
C ALA A 162 -1.30 5.88 23.28
N ASN A 163 -1.71 5.74 24.51
CA ASN A 163 -2.18 4.46 25.05
C ASN A 163 -3.43 3.96 24.34
N LYS A 164 -4.38 4.86 24.06
CA LYS A 164 -5.59 4.52 23.32
C LYS A 164 -5.26 4.04 21.89
N ALA A 165 -4.36 4.73 21.17
CA ALA A 165 -3.95 4.31 19.84
C ALA A 165 -3.33 2.90 19.82
N LEU A 166 -2.51 2.59 20.83
CA LEU A 166 -1.94 1.24 20.99
C LEU A 166 -3.03 0.19 21.25
N GLU A 167 -3.95 0.48 22.17
CA GLU A 167 -5.08 -0.41 22.48
C GLU A 167 -5.94 -0.66 21.24
N ASP A 168 -6.27 0.39 20.50
CA ASP A 168 -7.07 0.29 19.29
C ASP A 168 -6.39 -0.62 18.23
N ILE A 169 -5.08 -0.47 18.00
CA ILE A 169 -4.34 -1.29 17.05
C ILE A 169 -4.30 -2.76 17.47
N PHE A 170 -3.93 -3.04 18.74
CA PHE A 170 -3.80 -4.43 19.20
C PHE A 170 -5.17 -5.12 19.40
N ASN A 171 -6.22 -4.39 19.75
CA ASN A 171 -7.57 -4.93 19.88
C ASN A 171 -8.26 -5.15 18.52
N TYR A 172 -8.08 -4.22 17.56
CA TYR A 172 -8.70 -4.33 16.24
C TYR A 172 -8.19 -5.53 15.43
N SER A 173 -6.96 -5.93 15.66
CA SER A 173 -6.35 -7.10 15.01
C SER A 173 -6.80 -8.45 15.60
N ASN A 174 -7.83 -8.49 16.44
CA ASN A 174 -8.36 -9.70 17.08
C ASN A 174 -7.27 -10.59 17.70
N HIS A 175 -6.29 -9.98 18.36
CA HIS A 175 -5.13 -10.66 18.94
C HIS A 175 -4.36 -11.55 17.94
N ASN A 176 -4.31 -11.14 16.67
CA ASN A 176 -3.48 -11.81 15.70
C ASN A 176 -2.01 -11.72 16.14
N SER A 177 -1.34 -12.85 16.28
CA SER A 177 0.08 -12.93 16.68
C SER A 177 1.03 -12.12 15.79
N ASP A 178 0.56 -11.73 14.61
CA ASP A 178 1.34 -10.98 13.62
C ASP A 178 1.17 -9.46 13.70
N THR A 179 0.35 -8.97 14.67
CA THR A 179 0.17 -7.53 14.87
C THR A 179 1.48 -6.88 15.28
N LYS A 180 1.91 -5.90 14.51
CA LYS A 180 3.11 -5.12 14.76
C LYS A 180 2.80 -3.63 14.79
N VAL A 181 3.46 -2.93 15.69
CA VAL A 181 3.42 -1.48 15.82
C VAL A 181 4.83 -0.93 15.68
N VAL A 182 4.97 0.13 14.92
CA VAL A 182 6.19 0.95 14.86
C VAL A 182 5.89 2.23 15.60
N ILE A 183 6.70 2.53 16.60
CA ILE A 183 6.62 3.77 17.38
C ILE A 183 7.82 4.62 17.01
N GLU A 184 7.57 5.86 16.58
CA GLU A 184 8.58 6.77 16.08
C GLU A 184 8.61 8.05 16.90
N GLU A 185 9.78 8.68 16.98
CA GLU A 185 9.88 10.05 17.47
C GLU A 185 9.02 11.00 16.64
N PHE A 186 8.47 12.01 17.30
CA PHE A 186 7.81 13.11 16.61
C PHE A 186 8.86 14.06 16.04
N MET A 187 8.80 14.30 14.73
CA MET A 187 9.69 15.27 14.07
C MET A 187 8.89 16.54 13.76
N GLU A 188 9.40 17.68 14.19
CA GLU A 188 8.92 18.99 13.76
C GLU A 188 9.49 19.30 12.38
N GLY A 189 8.64 19.76 11.44
CA GLY A 189 9.01 20.11 10.07
C GLY A 189 8.44 21.44 9.62
#